data_85dbe8136ce5ca853aa18264acc4364b
#
_entry.id   85dbe8136ce5ca853aa18264acc4364b
#
_cell.length_a   1.000
_cell.length_b   1.000
_cell.length_c   1.000
_cell.angle_alpha   90.00
_cell.angle_beta   90.00
_cell.angle_gamma   90.00
#
_symmetry.space_group_name_H-M   'P 1'
#
loop_
_entity.id
_entity.type
_entity.pdbx_description
1 polymer ?
#
loop_
_entity_poly.entity_id
_entity_poly.type
_entity_poly.pdbx_seq_one_letter_code
_entity_poly.pdbx_strand_id
1 'polypeptide(L)'
;MSIIQKLWWFFKLEKRRYLVGIVALILVSVLNLIPPMVMGRVIDAITSGRLTQDELLLHLFFLLLAAFGMYYLRYVWRMYILGTSYRLGQIMRSRLFEHFTRMSPAFYQNYRTGDLMAHATNDINALTRLAGGGVMSAVDASITALVTLLTMLFSISWQMTLVAILPLPFMAYATSRLGRKTHKAFGESQAAFSELNNKVQESVSGIKVTKSFSYQSDEMASFQEVNDLTFKKNLQTMKYDSLFDPMVLLFVGSSYALTLLVGAFMVQAGQVTVGNLVTFISYLDMLVWPLMAIGFLFNITQRGKVSYQRIESLLSQESPVKDPESPLDGIENGRLDYAIDYFAFEDEETLKDIHFSLEKGQTLGLVGQTGSGKTALIKLLLREHDVNQGAIYLNGHDIRAYRLADLRSLMGYVPQDQFLFASSILDNIRFGDPDLPFSAVEEATKLAQVYQDIQAMPQGFETVIGEKGVSLSGGQKQRLAMSRAMILNPDILILDDSLSAVDAKTEFAIIDNLKETRKDKTTIITAHRLSAVVHADLILVMQNGQIIERGTHEELLALDGWYAQTYQSQQLEMKREDDAE
;
A
#
# COMPACT_ATOMS: atom_id res chain seq x y z
N MET A 1 19.75 -15.40 2.47
CA MET A 1 19.24 -15.58 3.86
C MET A 1 17.82 -16.13 3.80
N SER A 2 17.46 -17.08 4.67
CA SER A 2 16.08 -17.56 4.76
C SER A 2 15.16 -16.43 5.28
N ILE A 3 13.89 -16.43 4.90
CA ILE A 3 12.93 -15.43 5.37
C ILE A 3 12.79 -15.43 6.90
N ILE A 4 12.96 -16.60 7.52
CA ILE A 4 12.96 -16.76 8.98
C ILE A 4 14.11 -15.99 9.62
N GLN A 5 15.32 -15.99 9.02
CA GLN A 5 16.45 -15.21 9.50
C GLN A 5 16.18 -13.69 9.39
N LYS A 6 15.52 -13.26 8.31
CA LYS A 6 15.15 -11.85 8.13
C LYS A 6 14.08 -11.38 9.13
N LEU A 7 13.17 -12.25 9.54
CA LEU A 7 12.15 -11.97 10.55
C LEU A 7 12.60 -12.32 11.99
N TRP A 8 13.86 -12.75 12.19
CA TRP A 8 14.37 -13.18 13.50
C TRP A 8 14.25 -12.11 14.57
N TRP A 9 14.42 -10.84 14.20
CA TRP A 9 14.22 -9.71 15.11
C TRP A 9 12.82 -9.73 15.74
N PHE A 10 11.80 -10.04 14.97
CA PHE A 10 10.42 -10.10 15.45
C PHE A 10 10.18 -11.33 16.34
N PHE A 11 10.67 -12.51 15.92
CA PHE A 11 10.58 -13.71 16.75
C PHE A 11 11.32 -13.55 18.08
N LYS A 12 12.45 -12.85 18.09
CA LYS A 12 13.19 -12.52 19.33
C LYS A 12 12.41 -11.55 20.22
N LEU A 13 11.73 -10.55 19.63
CA LEU A 13 10.89 -9.59 20.35
C LEU A 13 9.72 -10.29 21.04
N GLU A 14 9.04 -11.20 20.34
CA GLU A 14 7.82 -11.88 20.82
C GLU A 14 8.08 -13.33 21.29
N LYS A 15 9.31 -13.67 21.64
CA LYS A 15 9.73 -15.04 21.97
C LYS A 15 8.88 -15.72 23.03
N ARG A 16 8.43 -14.98 24.07
CA ARG A 16 7.61 -15.55 25.15
C ARG A 16 6.24 -16.00 24.63
N ARG A 17 5.63 -15.21 23.75
CA ARG A 17 4.32 -15.55 23.18
C ARG A 17 4.39 -16.74 22.26
N TYR A 18 5.38 -16.77 21.36
CA TYR A 18 5.59 -17.95 20.51
C TYR A 18 5.91 -19.20 21.31
N LEU A 19 6.72 -19.10 22.36
CA LEU A 19 7.04 -20.24 23.23
C LEU A 19 5.78 -20.83 23.88
N VAL A 20 4.92 -20.00 24.49
CA VAL A 20 3.65 -20.43 25.09
C VAL A 20 2.75 -21.09 24.04
N GLY A 21 2.61 -20.47 22.86
CA GLY A 21 1.80 -21.02 21.77
C GLY A 21 2.32 -22.35 21.26
N ILE A 22 3.64 -22.50 21.07
CA ILE A 22 4.28 -23.74 20.62
C ILE A 22 4.14 -24.84 21.66
N VAL A 23 4.36 -24.55 22.93
CA VAL A 23 4.17 -25.54 24.02
C VAL A 23 2.71 -26.00 24.07
N ALA A 24 1.75 -25.08 23.98
CA ALA A 24 0.34 -25.44 23.94
C ALA A 24 0.00 -26.33 22.73
N LEU A 25 0.58 -26.05 21.57
CA LEU A 25 0.40 -26.84 20.34
C LEU A 25 1.00 -28.26 20.50
N ILE A 26 2.19 -28.38 21.08
CA ILE A 26 2.81 -29.69 21.39
C ILE A 26 1.90 -30.51 22.31
N LEU A 27 1.37 -29.88 23.37
CA LEU A 27 0.44 -30.56 24.29
C LEU A 27 -0.84 -31.01 23.58
N VAL A 28 -1.39 -30.19 22.67
CA VAL A 28 -2.54 -30.61 21.84
C VAL A 28 -2.19 -31.81 20.98
N SER A 29 -1.03 -31.84 20.33
CA SER A 29 -0.61 -32.96 19.49
C SER A 29 -0.48 -34.28 20.31
N VAL A 30 0.02 -34.19 21.54
CA VAL A 30 0.09 -35.32 22.45
C VAL A 30 -1.30 -35.75 22.91
N LEU A 31 -2.17 -34.84 23.30
CA LEU A 31 -3.55 -35.14 23.70
C LEU A 31 -4.38 -35.73 22.55
N ASN A 32 -4.11 -35.38 21.30
CA ASN A 32 -4.77 -35.94 20.13
C ASN A 32 -4.54 -37.48 19.99
N LEU A 33 -3.51 -38.04 20.61
CA LEU A 33 -3.26 -39.48 20.61
C LEU A 33 -4.20 -40.25 21.54
N ILE A 34 -4.78 -39.59 22.55
CA ILE A 34 -5.62 -40.25 23.58
C ILE A 34 -6.90 -40.85 23.00
N PRO A 35 -7.71 -40.14 22.18
CA PRO A 35 -8.96 -40.70 21.67
C PRO A 35 -8.80 -42.01 20.90
N PRO A 36 -7.87 -42.14 19.92
CA PRO A 36 -7.65 -43.42 19.25
C PRO A 36 -7.18 -44.54 20.20
N MET A 37 -6.29 -44.20 21.15
CA MET A 37 -5.79 -45.19 22.12
C MET A 37 -6.89 -45.69 23.05
N VAL A 38 -7.76 -44.82 23.55
CA VAL A 38 -8.90 -45.18 24.38
C VAL A 38 -9.88 -46.01 23.56
N MET A 39 -10.18 -45.64 22.33
CA MET A 39 -11.03 -46.41 21.42
C MET A 39 -10.53 -47.86 21.26
N GLY A 40 -9.24 -48.03 21.02
CA GLY A 40 -8.62 -49.35 20.90
C GLY A 40 -8.76 -50.19 22.18
N ARG A 41 -8.51 -49.60 23.34
CA ARG A 41 -8.66 -50.29 24.64
C ARG A 41 -10.11 -50.73 24.90
N VAL A 42 -11.07 -49.87 24.59
CA VAL A 42 -12.49 -50.20 24.72
C VAL A 42 -12.87 -51.36 23.78
N ILE A 43 -12.40 -51.37 22.54
CA ILE A 43 -12.61 -52.46 21.58
C ILE A 43 -12.02 -53.78 22.12
N ASP A 44 -10.80 -53.74 22.66
CA ASP A 44 -10.17 -54.93 23.25
C ASP A 44 -10.92 -55.42 24.48
N ALA A 45 -11.45 -54.56 25.32
CA ALA A 45 -12.27 -54.93 26.47
C ALA A 45 -13.60 -55.55 26.03
N ILE A 46 -14.24 -55.07 24.96
CA ILE A 46 -15.45 -55.63 24.36
C ILE A 46 -15.16 -57.03 23.79
N THR A 47 -14.12 -57.17 22.97
CA THR A 47 -13.78 -58.44 22.28
C THR A 47 -13.35 -59.51 23.25
N SER A 48 -12.74 -59.14 24.38
CA SER A 48 -12.40 -60.12 25.46
C SER A 48 -13.52 -60.36 26.46
N GLY A 49 -14.69 -59.74 26.34
CA GLY A 49 -15.81 -59.86 27.24
C GLY A 49 -15.57 -59.36 28.67
N ARG A 50 -14.58 -58.51 28.86
CA ARG A 50 -14.14 -57.97 30.17
C ARG A 50 -14.61 -56.55 30.47
N LEU A 51 -15.34 -55.92 29.56
CA LEU A 51 -15.78 -54.54 29.73
C LEU A 51 -16.76 -54.42 30.88
N THR A 52 -16.37 -53.71 31.93
CA THR A 52 -17.25 -53.34 33.04
C THR A 52 -17.83 -51.96 32.85
N GLN A 53 -18.95 -51.67 33.53
CA GLN A 53 -19.56 -50.32 33.47
C GLN A 53 -18.62 -49.25 34.03
N ASP A 54 -17.89 -49.56 35.09
CA ASP A 54 -16.94 -48.64 35.72
C ASP A 54 -15.74 -48.31 34.81
N GLU A 55 -15.21 -49.33 34.11
CA GLU A 55 -14.15 -49.13 33.12
C GLU A 55 -14.61 -48.25 31.94
N LEU A 56 -15.84 -48.48 31.46
CA LEU A 56 -16.40 -47.65 30.40
C LEU A 56 -16.55 -46.19 30.85
N LEU A 57 -17.10 -45.95 32.05
CA LEU A 57 -17.23 -44.62 32.61
C LEU A 57 -15.87 -43.92 32.80
N LEU A 58 -14.86 -44.68 33.26
CA LEU A 58 -13.49 -44.17 33.39
C LEU A 58 -12.90 -43.77 32.02
N HIS A 59 -13.08 -44.57 30.98
CA HIS A 59 -12.62 -44.26 29.62
C HIS A 59 -13.33 -43.04 29.04
N LEU A 60 -14.65 -42.92 29.26
CA LEU A 60 -15.42 -41.74 28.87
C LEU A 60 -14.94 -40.46 29.60
N PHE A 61 -14.66 -40.59 30.90
CA PHE A 61 -14.10 -39.48 31.68
C PHE A 61 -12.75 -38.98 31.11
N PHE A 62 -11.83 -39.88 30.77
CA PHE A 62 -10.55 -39.53 30.14
C PHE A 62 -10.73 -38.88 28.77
N LEU A 63 -11.67 -39.33 27.95
CA LEU A 63 -11.99 -38.71 26.66
C LEU A 63 -12.52 -37.29 26.82
N LEU A 64 -13.44 -37.10 27.77
CA LEU A 64 -13.97 -35.75 28.07
C LEU A 64 -12.87 -34.82 28.59
N LEU A 65 -12.03 -35.31 29.53
CA LEU A 65 -10.92 -34.55 30.06
C LEU A 65 -9.92 -34.14 28.94
N ALA A 66 -9.57 -35.07 28.05
CA ALA A 66 -8.73 -34.81 26.89
C ALA A 66 -9.39 -33.78 25.94
N ALA A 67 -10.69 -33.90 25.68
CA ALA A 67 -11.44 -32.98 24.83
C ALA A 67 -11.44 -31.53 25.40
N PHE A 68 -11.71 -31.38 26.71
CA PHE A 68 -11.65 -30.09 27.38
C PHE A 68 -10.22 -29.51 27.36
N GLY A 69 -9.21 -30.34 27.65
CA GLY A 69 -7.82 -29.98 27.58
C GLY A 69 -7.41 -29.48 26.17
N MET A 70 -7.79 -30.23 25.14
CA MET A 70 -7.55 -29.83 23.75
C MET A 70 -8.29 -28.56 23.37
N TYR A 71 -9.53 -28.37 23.80
CA TYR A 71 -10.31 -27.16 23.54
C TYR A 71 -9.60 -25.94 24.11
N TYR A 72 -9.21 -25.98 25.39
CA TYR A 72 -8.54 -24.89 26.06
C TYR A 72 -7.17 -24.59 25.46
N LEU A 73 -6.35 -25.60 25.23
CA LEU A 73 -5.01 -25.42 24.65
C LEU A 73 -5.07 -24.92 23.20
N ARG A 74 -6.10 -25.34 22.41
CA ARG A 74 -6.34 -24.82 21.07
C ARG A 74 -6.68 -23.32 21.09
N TYR A 75 -7.46 -22.87 22.07
CA TYR A 75 -7.69 -21.45 22.27
C TYR A 75 -6.39 -20.71 22.60
N VAL A 76 -5.60 -21.24 23.54
CA VAL A 76 -4.33 -20.63 23.96
C VAL A 76 -3.37 -20.48 22.78
N TRP A 77 -3.05 -21.53 22.06
CA TRP A 77 -2.08 -21.42 20.98
C TRP A 77 -2.56 -20.49 19.84
N ARG A 78 -3.86 -20.51 19.53
CA ARG A 78 -4.43 -19.59 18.54
C ARG A 78 -4.22 -18.12 18.94
N MET A 79 -4.54 -17.78 20.17
CA MET A 79 -4.36 -16.42 20.66
C MET A 79 -2.88 -16.01 20.68
N TYR A 80 -1.99 -16.89 21.10
CA TYR A 80 -0.57 -16.58 21.21
C TYR A 80 0.18 -16.61 19.88
N ILE A 81 -0.08 -17.53 18.97
CA ILE A 81 0.62 -17.58 17.66
C ILE A 81 -0.05 -16.62 16.66
N LEU A 82 -1.36 -16.79 16.40
CA LEU A 82 -2.05 -15.94 15.41
C LEU A 82 -2.17 -14.49 15.90
N GLY A 83 -2.52 -14.27 17.17
CA GLY A 83 -2.59 -12.93 17.75
C GLY A 83 -1.26 -12.18 17.65
N THR A 84 -0.14 -12.87 17.88
CA THR A 84 1.19 -12.28 17.74
C THR A 84 1.53 -11.94 16.27
N SER A 85 1.08 -12.76 15.31
CA SER A 85 1.32 -12.46 13.90
C SER A 85 0.64 -11.16 13.43
N TYR A 86 -0.54 -10.82 13.95
CA TYR A 86 -1.19 -9.51 13.68
C TYR A 86 -0.37 -8.33 14.21
N ARG A 87 0.37 -8.53 15.31
CA ARG A 87 1.30 -7.49 15.81
C ARG A 87 2.45 -7.23 14.86
N LEU A 88 2.95 -8.26 14.14
CA LEU A 88 3.89 -8.04 13.04
C LEU A 88 3.28 -7.12 11.98
N GLY A 89 2.04 -7.40 11.57
CA GLY A 89 1.33 -6.56 10.61
C GLY A 89 1.19 -5.11 11.08
N GLN A 90 0.88 -4.88 12.35
CA GLN A 90 0.82 -3.55 12.95
C GLN A 90 2.17 -2.83 12.88
N ILE A 91 3.25 -3.48 13.33
CA ILE A 91 4.60 -2.89 13.32
C ILE A 91 5.04 -2.55 11.90
N MET A 92 4.81 -3.46 10.95
CA MET A 92 5.23 -3.24 9.55
C MET A 92 4.43 -2.11 8.88
N ARG A 93 3.12 -1.99 9.15
CA ARG A 93 2.32 -0.86 8.65
C ARG A 93 2.81 0.46 9.22
N SER A 94 3.06 0.52 10.52
CA SER A 94 3.59 1.75 11.15
C SER A 94 4.93 2.15 10.56
N ARG A 95 5.85 1.20 10.33
CA ARG A 95 7.15 1.47 9.69
C ARG A 95 7.00 1.96 8.25
N LEU A 96 6.11 1.34 7.46
CA LEU A 96 5.85 1.78 6.09
C LEU A 96 5.22 3.18 6.06
N PHE A 97 4.25 3.44 6.93
CA PHE A 97 3.61 4.75 7.00
C PHE A 97 4.59 5.83 7.44
N GLU A 98 5.40 5.57 8.46
CA GLU A 98 6.47 6.48 8.89
C GLU A 98 7.49 6.73 7.77
N HIS A 99 7.85 5.69 7.02
CA HIS A 99 8.73 5.82 5.87
C HIS A 99 8.09 6.70 4.78
N PHE A 100 6.83 6.44 4.44
CA PHE A 100 6.10 7.25 3.45
C PHE A 100 6.04 8.72 3.85
N THR A 101 5.73 9.05 5.10
CA THR A 101 5.67 10.46 5.54
C THR A 101 7.01 11.19 5.47
N ARG A 102 8.13 10.47 5.45
CA ARG A 102 9.49 11.03 5.35
C ARG A 102 10.02 11.14 3.92
N MET A 103 9.35 10.51 2.95
CA MET A 103 9.80 10.56 1.56
C MET A 103 9.47 11.90 0.92
N SER A 104 10.34 12.32 0.00
CA SER A 104 10.11 13.52 -0.82
C SER A 104 9.01 13.29 -1.87
N PRO A 105 8.38 14.35 -2.41
CA PRO A 105 7.40 14.23 -3.49
C PRO A 105 7.91 13.46 -4.71
N ALA A 106 9.20 13.51 -5.02
CA ALA A 106 9.85 12.75 -6.09
C ALA A 106 9.63 11.23 -5.97
N PHE A 107 9.66 10.70 -4.75
CA PHE A 107 9.35 9.29 -4.51
C PHE A 107 7.96 8.90 -5.03
N TYR A 108 6.96 9.77 -4.81
CA TYR A 108 5.57 9.51 -5.21
C TYR A 108 5.31 9.66 -6.71
N GLN A 109 6.22 10.27 -7.45
CA GLN A 109 6.16 10.30 -8.92
C GLN A 109 6.51 8.94 -9.52
N ASN A 110 7.41 8.19 -8.86
CA ASN A 110 7.88 6.87 -9.30
C ASN A 110 6.96 5.72 -8.86
N TYR A 111 6.06 5.93 -7.89
CA TYR A 111 5.17 4.91 -7.36
C TYR A 111 3.70 5.32 -7.47
N ARG A 112 2.89 4.47 -8.07
CA ARG A 112 1.43 4.66 -8.05
C ARG A 112 0.90 4.47 -6.64
N THR A 113 -0.04 5.30 -6.21
CA THR A 113 -0.69 5.20 -4.89
C THR A 113 -1.26 3.80 -4.64
N GLY A 114 -1.86 3.17 -5.68
CA GLY A 114 -2.39 1.81 -5.60
C GLY A 114 -1.31 0.75 -5.28
N ASP A 115 -0.10 0.90 -5.79
CA ASP A 115 1.01 -0.02 -5.53
C ASP A 115 1.49 0.13 -4.08
N LEU A 116 1.64 1.36 -3.58
CA LEU A 116 1.99 1.62 -2.18
C LEU A 116 0.94 1.07 -1.22
N MET A 117 -0.35 1.21 -1.55
CA MET A 117 -1.45 0.61 -0.79
C MET A 117 -1.42 -0.92 -0.83
N ALA A 118 -1.06 -1.53 -1.97
CA ALA A 118 -0.90 -2.98 -2.08
C ALA A 118 0.24 -3.50 -1.18
N HIS A 119 1.34 -2.76 -1.06
CA HIS A 119 2.42 -3.09 -0.11
C HIS A 119 1.95 -2.99 1.36
N ALA A 120 1.20 -1.94 1.72
CA ALA A 120 0.69 -1.73 3.08
C ALA A 120 -0.43 -2.72 3.47
N THR A 121 -1.08 -3.37 2.51
CA THR A 121 -2.16 -4.33 2.72
C THR A 121 -1.77 -5.75 2.36
N ASN A 122 -1.64 -6.06 1.08
CA ASN A 122 -1.44 -7.44 0.58
C ASN A 122 -0.10 -8.05 1.01
N ASP A 123 1.00 -7.30 0.88
CA ASP A 123 2.32 -7.82 1.23
C ASP A 123 2.48 -7.98 2.74
N ILE A 124 1.97 -7.04 3.54
CA ILE A 124 1.95 -7.20 5.01
C ILE A 124 1.07 -8.37 5.43
N ASN A 125 -0.08 -8.59 4.79
CA ASN A 125 -0.93 -9.74 5.07
C ASN A 125 -0.23 -11.07 4.74
N ALA A 126 0.58 -11.12 3.68
CA ALA A 126 1.39 -12.30 3.37
C ALA A 126 2.44 -12.57 4.47
N LEU A 127 3.09 -11.54 5.02
CA LEU A 127 4.00 -11.67 6.16
C LEU A 127 3.28 -12.11 7.43
N THR A 128 2.11 -11.55 7.72
CA THR A 128 1.28 -11.93 8.87
C THR A 128 0.87 -13.40 8.78
N ARG A 129 0.45 -13.87 7.60
CA ARG A 129 0.14 -15.29 7.36
C ARG A 129 1.35 -16.19 7.56
N LEU A 130 2.53 -15.77 7.10
CA LEU A 130 3.77 -16.53 7.31
C LEU A 130 4.12 -16.63 8.79
N ALA A 131 4.10 -15.53 9.53
CA ALA A 131 4.45 -15.47 10.95
C ALA A 131 3.43 -16.19 11.85
N GLY A 132 2.16 -16.25 11.44
CA GLY A 132 1.09 -16.97 12.14
C GLY A 132 0.88 -18.38 11.60
N GLY A 133 0.16 -18.49 10.48
CA GLY A 133 -0.21 -19.75 9.86
C GLY A 133 0.99 -20.60 9.41
N GLY A 134 2.08 -19.96 8.93
CA GLY A 134 3.29 -20.66 8.55
C GLY A 134 3.98 -21.31 9.75
N VAL A 135 4.19 -20.57 10.83
CA VAL A 135 4.80 -21.11 12.06
C VAL A 135 3.90 -22.18 12.67
N MET A 136 2.59 -21.93 12.76
CA MET A 136 1.63 -22.89 13.26
C MET A 136 1.71 -24.20 12.47
N SER A 137 1.55 -24.16 11.15
CA SER A 137 1.55 -25.36 10.31
C SER A 137 2.87 -26.11 10.33
N ALA A 138 4.01 -25.39 10.41
CA ALA A 138 5.33 -26.01 10.50
C ALA A 138 5.48 -26.80 11.80
N VAL A 139 5.10 -26.21 12.92
CA VAL A 139 5.20 -26.84 14.25
C VAL A 139 4.18 -27.98 14.37
N ASP A 140 2.91 -27.73 14.02
CA ASP A 140 1.83 -28.71 14.10
C ASP A 140 2.14 -29.95 13.25
N ALA A 141 2.45 -29.76 11.97
CA ALA A 141 2.77 -30.89 11.08
C ALA A 141 4.00 -31.67 11.55
N SER A 142 5.07 -30.98 11.98
CA SER A 142 6.28 -31.65 12.43
C SER A 142 6.08 -32.42 13.73
N ILE A 143 5.42 -31.83 14.72
CA ILE A 143 5.19 -32.45 16.02
C ILE A 143 4.15 -33.57 15.91
N THR A 144 3.05 -33.33 15.22
CA THR A 144 2.02 -34.38 15.03
C THR A 144 2.60 -35.58 14.29
N ALA A 145 3.34 -35.38 13.19
CA ALA A 145 3.98 -36.47 12.47
C ALA A 145 4.97 -37.24 13.37
N LEU A 146 5.85 -36.51 14.08
CA LEU A 146 6.88 -37.14 14.92
C LEU A 146 6.26 -37.94 16.06
N VAL A 147 5.33 -37.34 16.82
CA VAL A 147 4.73 -37.97 17.99
C VAL A 147 3.85 -39.15 17.56
N THR A 148 3.08 -39.02 16.48
CA THR A 148 2.26 -40.12 15.95
C THR A 148 3.13 -41.27 15.45
N LEU A 149 4.18 -41.00 14.66
CA LEU A 149 5.10 -42.03 14.17
C LEU A 149 5.81 -42.77 15.31
N LEU A 150 6.31 -42.04 16.31
CA LEU A 150 6.95 -42.64 17.47
C LEU A 150 5.98 -43.53 18.26
N THR A 151 4.74 -43.06 18.41
CA THR A 151 3.70 -43.87 19.09
C THR A 151 3.34 -45.13 18.30
N MET A 152 3.18 -45.03 16.98
CA MET A 152 2.91 -46.22 16.13
C MET A 152 4.07 -47.20 16.20
N LEU A 153 5.31 -46.72 16.13
CA LEU A 153 6.52 -47.54 16.09
C LEU A 153 6.78 -48.30 17.41
N PHE A 154 6.66 -47.55 18.55
CA PHE A 154 7.06 -48.10 19.86
C PHE A 154 5.90 -48.67 20.67
N SER A 155 4.67 -48.15 20.49
CA SER A 155 3.53 -48.59 21.32
C SER A 155 2.66 -49.64 20.66
N ILE A 156 2.73 -49.81 19.32
CA ILE A 156 1.90 -50.79 18.63
C ILE A 156 2.77 -51.84 17.92
N SER A 157 3.36 -51.48 16.78
CA SER A 157 4.21 -52.39 16.01
C SER A 157 5.10 -51.64 15.01
N TRP A 158 6.39 -51.87 15.08
CA TRP A 158 7.34 -51.28 14.13
C TRP A 158 7.19 -51.88 12.71
N GLN A 159 6.82 -53.18 12.61
CA GLN A 159 6.61 -53.88 11.33
C GLN A 159 5.39 -53.31 10.59
N MET A 160 4.26 -53.14 11.29
CA MET A 160 3.09 -52.48 10.71
C MET A 160 3.39 -51.07 10.27
N THR A 161 4.16 -50.32 11.07
CA THR A 161 4.52 -48.91 10.76
C THR A 161 5.34 -48.84 9.47
N LEU A 162 6.34 -49.68 9.28
CA LEU A 162 7.16 -49.70 8.05
C LEU A 162 6.31 -50.02 6.81
N VAL A 163 5.41 -51.00 6.90
CA VAL A 163 4.53 -51.35 5.78
C VAL A 163 3.52 -50.26 5.46
N ALA A 164 2.93 -49.66 6.49
CA ALA A 164 1.97 -48.55 6.32
C ALA A 164 2.58 -47.31 5.70
N ILE A 165 3.86 -47.00 5.98
CA ILE A 165 4.54 -45.80 5.45
C ILE A 165 5.00 -46.03 3.99
N LEU A 166 5.13 -47.28 3.51
CA LEU A 166 5.68 -47.58 2.18
C LEU A 166 5.03 -46.79 1.02
N PRO A 167 3.68 -46.63 0.94
CA PRO A 167 3.05 -45.83 -0.12
C PRO A 167 3.27 -44.31 -0.01
N LEU A 168 3.60 -43.76 1.18
CA LEU A 168 3.64 -42.31 1.42
C LEU A 168 4.74 -41.59 0.65
N PRO A 169 5.99 -42.10 0.49
CA PRO A 169 7.00 -41.48 -0.37
C PRO A 169 6.55 -41.39 -1.84
N PHE A 170 5.84 -42.39 -2.34
CA PHE A 170 5.29 -42.38 -3.70
C PHE A 170 4.18 -41.34 -3.83
N MET A 171 3.34 -41.18 -2.81
CA MET A 171 2.37 -40.11 -2.74
C MET A 171 3.04 -38.75 -2.80
N ALA A 172 4.09 -38.53 -2.00
CA ALA A 172 4.84 -37.26 -1.99
C ALA A 172 5.46 -36.95 -3.37
N TYR A 173 6.01 -37.93 -4.06
CA TYR A 173 6.53 -37.78 -5.42
C TYR A 173 5.42 -37.46 -6.43
N ALA A 174 4.32 -38.20 -6.42
CA ALA A 174 3.21 -38.01 -7.34
C ALA A 174 2.52 -36.65 -7.16
N THR A 175 2.24 -36.27 -5.90
CA THR A 175 1.65 -34.95 -5.57
C THR A 175 2.59 -33.80 -5.92
N SER A 176 3.90 -33.94 -5.72
CA SER A 176 4.89 -32.94 -6.15
C SER A 176 4.91 -32.77 -7.68
N ARG A 177 4.82 -33.86 -8.43
CA ARG A 177 4.78 -33.80 -9.91
C ARG A 177 3.46 -33.19 -10.42
N LEU A 178 2.34 -33.55 -9.80
CA LEU A 178 1.04 -32.96 -10.11
C LEU A 178 1.02 -31.47 -9.75
N GLY A 179 1.53 -31.09 -8.58
CA GLY A 179 1.62 -29.70 -8.14
C GLY A 179 2.39 -28.79 -9.09
N ARG A 180 3.47 -29.30 -9.70
CA ARG A 180 4.19 -28.54 -10.74
C ARG A 180 3.33 -28.28 -11.99
N LYS A 181 2.52 -29.27 -12.41
CA LYS A 181 1.59 -29.11 -13.55
C LYS A 181 0.47 -28.13 -13.23
N THR A 182 -0.13 -28.26 -12.04
CA THR A 182 -1.16 -27.34 -11.54
C THR A 182 -0.62 -25.91 -11.46
N HIS A 183 0.60 -25.72 -10.92
CA HIS A 183 1.22 -24.40 -10.82
C HIS A 183 1.46 -23.74 -12.20
N LYS A 184 1.92 -24.52 -13.20
CA LYS A 184 2.06 -24.02 -14.56
C LYS A 184 0.70 -23.63 -15.16
N ALA A 185 -0.30 -24.50 -15.08
CA ALA A 185 -1.64 -24.23 -15.59
C ALA A 185 -2.28 -23.02 -14.89
N PHE A 186 -2.07 -22.88 -13.57
CA PHE A 186 -2.53 -21.73 -12.80
C PHE A 186 -1.87 -20.43 -13.29
N GLY A 187 -0.58 -20.44 -13.60
CA GLY A 187 0.11 -19.29 -14.20
C GLY A 187 -0.50 -18.85 -15.53
N GLU A 188 -0.80 -19.83 -16.42
CA GLU A 188 -1.47 -19.57 -17.71
C GLU A 188 -2.90 -19.05 -17.51
N SER A 189 -3.65 -19.61 -16.55
CA SER A 189 -4.99 -19.15 -16.18
C SER A 189 -4.97 -17.72 -15.62
N GLN A 190 -3.99 -17.39 -14.78
CA GLN A 190 -3.83 -16.05 -14.21
C GLN A 190 -3.48 -15.01 -15.30
N ALA A 191 -2.64 -15.38 -16.29
CA ALA A 191 -2.34 -14.52 -17.43
C ALA A 191 -3.59 -14.22 -18.27
N ALA A 192 -4.38 -15.26 -18.59
CA ALA A 192 -5.64 -15.09 -19.32
C ALA A 192 -6.67 -14.24 -18.53
N PHE A 193 -6.73 -14.42 -17.20
CA PHE A 193 -7.60 -13.60 -16.35
C PHE A 193 -7.16 -12.12 -16.32
N SER A 194 -5.85 -11.86 -16.34
CA SER A 194 -5.33 -10.47 -16.43
C SER A 194 -5.69 -9.83 -17.76
N GLU A 195 -5.62 -10.58 -18.86
CA GLU A 195 -6.05 -10.12 -20.18
C GLU A 195 -7.56 -9.80 -20.22
N LEU A 196 -8.39 -10.67 -19.62
CA LEU A 196 -9.82 -10.43 -19.45
C LEU A 196 -10.10 -9.15 -18.66
N ASN A 197 -9.40 -8.93 -17.55
CA ASN A 197 -9.56 -7.71 -16.75
C ASN A 197 -9.16 -6.46 -17.53
N ASN A 198 -8.06 -6.51 -18.31
CA ASN A 198 -7.65 -5.39 -19.14
C ASN A 198 -8.72 -5.08 -20.20
N LYS A 199 -9.30 -6.12 -20.86
CA LYS A 199 -10.39 -5.97 -21.82
C LYS A 199 -11.63 -5.33 -21.18
N VAL A 200 -12.04 -5.79 -19.99
CA VAL A 200 -13.16 -5.19 -19.25
C VAL A 200 -12.88 -3.73 -18.89
N GLN A 201 -11.69 -3.43 -18.39
CA GLN A 201 -11.30 -2.06 -18.04
C GLN A 201 -11.33 -1.13 -19.26
N GLU A 202 -10.80 -1.59 -20.40
CA GLU A 202 -10.83 -0.85 -21.66
C GLU A 202 -12.26 -0.59 -22.13
N SER A 203 -13.11 -1.64 -22.16
CA SER A 203 -14.51 -1.57 -22.57
C SER A 203 -15.34 -0.63 -21.70
N VAL A 204 -15.15 -0.69 -20.37
CA VAL A 204 -15.87 0.18 -19.42
C VAL A 204 -15.39 1.63 -19.54
N SER A 205 -14.07 1.86 -19.67
CA SER A 205 -13.52 3.20 -19.85
C SER A 205 -13.95 3.83 -21.17
N GLY A 206 -13.99 3.02 -22.25
CA GLY A 206 -14.41 3.41 -23.59
C GLY A 206 -15.92 3.35 -23.86
N ILE A 207 -16.77 3.07 -22.88
CA ILE A 207 -18.21 2.78 -23.09
C ILE A 207 -18.97 3.88 -23.83
N LYS A 208 -18.59 5.15 -23.60
CA LYS A 208 -19.20 6.29 -24.32
C LYS A 208 -18.88 6.22 -25.81
N VAL A 209 -17.64 5.87 -26.18
CA VAL A 209 -17.20 5.72 -27.57
C VAL A 209 -17.92 4.53 -28.23
N THR A 210 -17.93 3.37 -27.57
CA THR A 210 -18.60 2.16 -28.04
C THR A 210 -20.09 2.44 -28.33
N LYS A 211 -20.77 3.18 -27.45
CA LYS A 211 -22.18 3.57 -27.63
C LYS A 211 -22.36 4.59 -28.76
N SER A 212 -21.49 5.60 -28.86
CA SER A 212 -21.57 6.64 -29.88
C SER A 212 -21.41 6.10 -31.30
N PHE A 213 -20.59 5.06 -31.47
CA PHE A 213 -20.34 4.40 -32.76
C PHE A 213 -21.20 3.15 -32.98
N SER A 214 -22.15 2.84 -32.07
CA SER A 214 -23.00 1.63 -32.13
C SER A 214 -22.20 0.32 -32.29
N TYR A 215 -21.01 0.25 -31.68
CA TYR A 215 -20.04 -0.86 -31.81
C TYR A 215 -20.21 -1.94 -30.74
N GLN A 216 -21.39 -2.03 -30.08
CA GLN A 216 -21.63 -2.93 -28.95
C GLN A 216 -21.55 -4.42 -29.33
N SER A 217 -22.01 -4.78 -30.54
CA SER A 217 -22.00 -6.18 -31.01
C SER A 217 -20.59 -6.72 -31.20
N ASP A 218 -19.71 -5.92 -31.83
CA ASP A 218 -18.33 -6.32 -32.11
C ASP A 218 -17.50 -6.34 -30.81
N GLU A 219 -17.74 -5.36 -29.92
CA GLU A 219 -17.14 -5.33 -28.59
C GLU A 219 -17.52 -6.56 -27.75
N MET A 220 -18.80 -6.98 -27.82
CA MET A 220 -19.27 -8.18 -27.14
C MET A 220 -18.65 -9.46 -27.73
N ALA A 221 -18.48 -9.54 -29.05
CA ALA A 221 -17.82 -10.66 -29.70
C ALA A 221 -16.34 -10.76 -29.27
N SER A 222 -15.62 -9.64 -29.27
CA SER A 222 -14.23 -9.56 -28.81
C SER A 222 -14.10 -9.96 -27.33
N PHE A 223 -14.99 -9.48 -26.46
CA PHE A 223 -15.02 -9.88 -25.05
C PHE A 223 -15.24 -11.40 -24.91
N GLN A 224 -16.17 -11.96 -25.71
CA GLN A 224 -16.49 -13.38 -25.63
C GLN A 224 -15.30 -14.26 -25.99
N GLU A 225 -14.49 -13.88 -26.98
CA GLU A 225 -13.26 -14.61 -27.35
C GLU A 225 -12.27 -14.68 -26.18
N VAL A 226 -12.00 -13.56 -25.52
CA VAL A 226 -11.09 -13.50 -24.36
C VAL A 226 -11.67 -14.28 -23.17
N ASN A 227 -12.99 -14.19 -22.96
CA ASN A 227 -13.68 -14.92 -21.89
C ASN A 227 -13.63 -16.44 -22.10
N ASP A 228 -13.83 -16.90 -23.33
CA ASP A 228 -13.75 -18.33 -23.69
C ASP A 228 -12.33 -18.88 -23.52
N LEU A 229 -11.30 -18.09 -23.88
CA LEU A 229 -9.91 -18.44 -23.62
C LEU A 229 -9.65 -18.59 -22.12
N THR A 230 -10.10 -17.61 -21.34
CA THR A 230 -9.99 -17.63 -19.88
C THR A 230 -10.69 -18.84 -19.28
N PHE A 231 -11.89 -19.16 -19.74
CA PHE A 231 -12.62 -20.36 -19.31
C PHE A 231 -11.84 -21.65 -19.62
N LYS A 232 -11.30 -21.81 -20.83
CA LYS A 232 -10.48 -22.98 -21.20
C LYS A 232 -9.25 -23.13 -20.31
N LYS A 233 -8.56 -22.04 -19.97
CA LYS A 233 -7.38 -22.06 -19.10
C LYS A 233 -7.76 -22.38 -17.64
N ASN A 234 -8.86 -21.83 -17.15
CA ASN A 234 -9.40 -22.18 -15.84
C ASN A 234 -9.79 -23.66 -15.75
N LEU A 235 -10.46 -24.18 -16.78
CA LEU A 235 -10.84 -25.61 -16.85
C LEU A 235 -9.60 -26.53 -16.85
N GLN A 236 -8.53 -26.13 -17.54
CA GLN A 236 -7.27 -26.88 -17.52
C GLN A 236 -6.63 -26.90 -16.11
N THR A 237 -6.65 -25.78 -15.39
CA THR A 237 -6.20 -25.71 -13.99
C THR A 237 -7.03 -26.60 -13.09
N MET A 238 -8.36 -26.51 -13.21
CA MET A 238 -9.31 -27.32 -12.44
C MET A 238 -9.09 -28.83 -12.70
N LYS A 239 -8.81 -29.23 -13.95
CA LYS A 239 -8.53 -30.62 -14.30
C LYS A 239 -7.33 -31.20 -13.54
N TYR A 240 -6.24 -30.43 -13.37
CA TYR A 240 -5.10 -30.89 -12.58
C TYR A 240 -5.37 -30.83 -11.09
N ASP A 241 -6.05 -29.78 -10.63
CA ASP A 241 -6.39 -29.60 -9.21
C ASP A 241 -7.31 -30.72 -8.72
N SER A 242 -8.34 -31.09 -9.48
CA SER A 242 -9.29 -32.17 -9.17
C SER A 242 -8.65 -33.56 -9.09
N LEU A 243 -7.44 -33.75 -9.59
CA LEU A 243 -6.71 -35.03 -9.45
C LEU A 243 -5.99 -35.16 -8.11
N PHE A 244 -5.88 -34.06 -7.33
CA PHE A 244 -5.13 -34.08 -6.07
C PHE A 244 -5.77 -35.03 -5.04
N ASP A 245 -7.06 -34.81 -4.75
CA ASP A 245 -7.77 -35.60 -3.74
C ASP A 245 -7.88 -37.09 -4.09
N PRO A 246 -8.26 -37.51 -5.32
CA PRO A 246 -8.26 -38.93 -5.71
C PRO A 246 -6.87 -39.56 -5.61
N MET A 247 -5.81 -38.82 -5.94
CA MET A 247 -4.44 -39.32 -5.84
C MET A 247 -4.04 -39.56 -4.38
N VAL A 248 -4.31 -38.60 -3.50
CA VAL A 248 -4.05 -38.75 -2.06
C VAL A 248 -4.84 -39.94 -1.50
N LEU A 249 -6.13 -40.04 -1.85
CA LEU A 249 -6.99 -41.10 -1.42
C LEU A 249 -6.50 -42.49 -1.88
N LEU A 250 -5.97 -42.60 -3.11
CA LEU A 250 -5.38 -43.84 -3.63
C LEU A 250 -4.21 -44.32 -2.77
N PHE A 251 -3.27 -43.45 -2.45
CA PHE A 251 -2.07 -43.81 -1.68
C PHE A 251 -2.40 -44.06 -0.20
N VAL A 252 -3.27 -43.24 0.40
CA VAL A 252 -3.75 -43.43 1.77
C VAL A 252 -4.57 -44.72 1.87
N GLY A 253 -5.48 -44.97 0.91
CA GLY A 253 -6.24 -46.21 0.81
C GLY A 253 -5.34 -47.44 0.64
N SER A 254 -4.25 -47.33 -0.13
CA SER A 254 -3.25 -48.39 -0.24
C SER A 254 -2.55 -48.65 1.10
N SER A 255 -2.21 -47.58 1.84
CA SER A 255 -1.66 -47.70 3.20
C SER A 255 -2.63 -48.39 4.14
N TYR A 256 -3.94 -48.06 4.08
CA TYR A 256 -4.97 -48.75 4.86
C TYR A 256 -5.10 -50.25 4.47
N ALA A 257 -5.16 -50.56 3.19
CA ALA A 257 -5.25 -51.92 2.71
C ALA A 257 -4.05 -52.78 3.17
N LEU A 258 -2.83 -52.26 3.04
CA LEU A 258 -1.62 -52.92 3.53
C LEU A 258 -1.63 -53.08 5.05
N THR A 259 -2.06 -52.08 5.79
CA THR A 259 -2.17 -52.11 7.25
C THR A 259 -3.19 -53.17 7.70
N LEU A 260 -4.36 -53.21 7.04
CA LEU A 260 -5.38 -54.25 7.34
C LEU A 260 -4.89 -55.65 7.03
N LEU A 261 -4.23 -55.82 5.88
CA LEU A 261 -3.71 -57.14 5.49
C LEU A 261 -2.68 -57.67 6.50
N VAL A 262 -1.61 -56.87 6.76
CA VAL A 262 -0.55 -57.25 7.68
C VAL A 262 -1.05 -57.32 9.12
N GLY A 263 -1.89 -56.34 9.53
CA GLY A 263 -2.50 -56.29 10.85
C GLY A 263 -3.40 -57.51 11.14
N ALA A 264 -4.20 -57.94 10.17
CA ALA A 264 -5.04 -59.14 10.32
C ALA A 264 -4.20 -60.41 10.56
N PHE A 265 -3.09 -60.61 9.80
CA PHE A 265 -2.18 -61.71 10.05
C PHE A 265 -1.51 -61.62 11.43
N MET A 266 -1.12 -60.40 11.87
CA MET A 266 -0.51 -60.21 13.19
C MET A 266 -1.50 -60.41 14.33
N VAL A 267 -2.77 -60.04 14.14
CA VAL A 267 -3.86 -60.33 15.10
C VAL A 267 -4.08 -61.83 15.20
N GLN A 268 -4.15 -62.54 14.06
CA GLN A 268 -4.30 -64.00 14.05
C GLN A 268 -3.12 -64.71 14.72
N ALA A 269 -1.93 -64.17 14.57
CA ALA A 269 -0.72 -64.67 15.23
C ALA A 269 -0.60 -64.27 16.72
N GLY A 270 -1.57 -63.52 17.26
CA GLY A 270 -1.56 -63.03 18.65
C GLY A 270 -0.49 -61.97 18.97
N GLN A 271 0.11 -61.35 17.95
CA GLN A 271 1.16 -60.35 18.13
C GLN A 271 0.60 -58.95 18.43
N VAL A 272 -0.59 -58.64 17.95
CA VAL A 272 -1.31 -57.37 18.19
C VAL A 272 -2.79 -57.70 18.47
N THR A 273 -3.50 -56.79 19.15
CA THR A 273 -4.93 -56.93 19.41
C THR A 273 -5.75 -56.26 18.31
N VAL A 274 -7.06 -56.55 18.25
CA VAL A 274 -8.00 -55.90 17.35
C VAL A 274 -8.08 -54.40 17.65
N GLY A 275 -8.08 -54.03 18.94
CA GLY A 275 -8.07 -52.65 19.36
C GLY A 275 -6.79 -51.89 18.95
N ASN A 276 -5.62 -52.58 19.00
CA ASN A 276 -4.38 -52.02 18.50
C ASN A 276 -4.44 -51.77 16.99
N LEU A 277 -5.05 -52.61 16.19
CA LEU A 277 -5.23 -52.43 14.76
C LEU A 277 -6.11 -51.21 14.46
N VAL A 278 -7.22 -51.03 15.17
CA VAL A 278 -8.10 -49.86 15.02
C VAL A 278 -7.40 -48.56 15.44
N THR A 279 -6.66 -48.60 16.55
CA THR A 279 -5.83 -47.46 17.00
C THR A 279 -4.81 -47.08 15.94
N PHE A 280 -4.14 -48.10 15.35
CA PHE A 280 -3.12 -47.89 14.33
C PHE A 280 -3.70 -47.22 13.08
N ILE A 281 -4.86 -47.64 12.59
CA ILE A 281 -5.56 -47.04 11.45
C ILE A 281 -5.90 -45.58 11.75
N SER A 282 -6.37 -45.28 12.97
CA SER A 282 -6.68 -43.91 13.37
C SER A 282 -5.42 -43.02 13.44
N TYR A 283 -4.29 -43.60 13.86
CA TYR A 283 -3.01 -42.87 13.84
C TYR A 283 -2.47 -42.66 12.41
N LEU A 284 -2.70 -43.60 11.51
CA LEU A 284 -2.34 -43.46 10.11
C LEU A 284 -3.10 -42.29 9.45
N ASP A 285 -4.39 -42.14 9.80
CA ASP A 285 -5.18 -40.98 9.36
C ASP A 285 -4.60 -39.63 9.83
N MET A 286 -4.09 -39.59 11.06
CA MET A 286 -3.45 -38.38 11.60
C MET A 286 -2.18 -37.99 10.87
N LEU A 287 -1.52 -38.86 10.09
CA LEU A 287 -0.32 -38.54 9.30
C LEU A 287 -0.64 -37.89 7.96
N VAL A 288 -1.89 -37.94 7.49
CA VAL A 288 -2.29 -37.39 6.19
C VAL A 288 -2.09 -35.86 6.16
N TRP A 289 -2.57 -35.16 7.19
CA TRP A 289 -2.46 -33.71 7.27
C TRP A 289 -1.00 -33.18 7.29
N PRO A 290 -0.07 -33.70 8.10
CA PRO A 290 1.32 -33.33 8.08
C PRO A 290 1.98 -33.42 6.69
N LEU A 291 1.65 -34.45 5.92
CA LEU A 291 2.17 -34.65 4.58
C LEU A 291 1.66 -33.58 3.61
N MET A 292 0.37 -33.23 3.70
CA MET A 292 -0.20 -32.13 2.88
C MET A 292 0.32 -30.76 3.31
N ALA A 293 0.60 -30.54 4.58
CA ALA A 293 1.08 -29.29 5.13
C ALA A 293 2.45 -28.85 4.55
N ILE A 294 3.27 -29.77 4.07
CA ILE A 294 4.58 -29.46 3.44
C ILE A 294 4.37 -28.56 2.20
N GLY A 295 3.41 -28.88 1.35
CA GLY A 295 3.08 -28.09 0.17
C GLY A 295 2.54 -26.69 0.53
N PHE A 296 1.68 -26.63 1.53
CA PHE A 296 1.15 -25.38 2.06
C PHE A 296 2.25 -24.47 2.64
N LEU A 297 3.17 -25.07 3.43
CA LEU A 297 4.32 -24.36 4.00
C LEU A 297 5.25 -23.80 2.94
N PHE A 298 5.52 -24.55 1.89
CA PHE A 298 6.32 -24.06 0.79
C PHE A 298 5.69 -22.82 0.15
N ASN A 299 4.39 -22.87 -0.16
CA ASN A 299 3.67 -21.78 -0.80
C ASN A 299 3.65 -20.51 0.08
N ILE A 300 3.27 -20.65 1.37
CA ILE A 300 3.19 -19.51 2.29
C ILE A 300 4.56 -18.88 2.54
N THR A 301 5.62 -19.70 2.58
CA THR A 301 7.00 -19.23 2.74
C THR A 301 7.49 -18.48 1.53
N GLN A 302 7.21 -18.97 0.30
CA GLN A 302 7.59 -18.28 -0.93
C GLN A 302 6.87 -16.93 -1.08
N ARG A 303 5.56 -16.90 -0.84
CA ARG A 303 4.80 -15.64 -0.85
C ARG A 303 5.33 -14.66 0.18
N GLY A 304 5.54 -15.11 1.43
CA GLY A 304 6.09 -14.26 2.48
C GLY A 304 7.48 -13.72 2.14
N LYS A 305 8.34 -14.55 1.49
CA LYS A 305 9.67 -14.12 1.05
C LYS A 305 9.60 -13.00 0.01
N VAL A 306 8.77 -13.15 -1.02
CA VAL A 306 8.61 -12.15 -2.08
C VAL A 306 8.04 -10.84 -1.51
N SER A 307 7.00 -10.94 -0.68
CA SER A 307 6.38 -9.76 -0.05
C SER A 307 7.35 -9.03 0.89
N TYR A 308 8.16 -9.77 1.65
CA TYR A 308 9.21 -9.16 2.48
C TYR A 308 10.24 -8.40 1.65
N GLN A 309 10.70 -9.00 0.54
CA GLN A 309 11.67 -8.36 -0.35
C GLN A 309 11.14 -7.06 -0.94
N ARG A 310 9.87 -7.02 -1.35
CA ARG A 310 9.22 -5.80 -1.84
C ARG A 310 9.17 -4.71 -0.77
N ILE A 311 8.72 -5.06 0.44
CA ILE A 311 8.66 -4.11 1.56
C ILE A 311 10.07 -3.64 1.94
N GLU A 312 11.07 -4.54 1.99
CA GLU A 312 12.46 -4.22 2.29
C GLU A 312 13.06 -3.27 1.25
N SER A 313 12.76 -3.50 -0.04
CA SER A 313 13.22 -2.64 -1.13
C SER A 313 12.62 -1.22 -1.05
N LEU A 314 11.36 -1.09 -0.61
CA LEU A 314 10.76 0.21 -0.34
C LEU A 314 11.38 0.91 0.86
N LEU A 315 11.51 0.20 1.99
CA LEU A 315 12.08 0.75 3.22
C LEU A 315 13.58 1.08 3.12
N SER A 316 14.28 0.50 2.15
CA SER A 316 15.70 0.81 1.90
C SER A 316 15.92 2.04 1.02
N GLN A 317 14.87 2.58 0.41
CA GLN A 317 14.99 3.82 -0.34
C GLN A 317 15.13 4.99 0.61
N GLU A 318 16.03 5.88 0.29
CA GLU A 318 16.24 7.11 1.04
C GLU A 318 15.70 8.30 0.24
N SER A 319 15.18 9.30 0.96
CA SER A 319 14.81 10.56 0.31
C SER A 319 16.06 11.21 -0.28
N PRO A 320 16.04 11.63 -1.55
CA PRO A 320 17.15 12.37 -2.14
C PRO A 320 17.39 13.71 -1.44
N VAL A 321 16.36 14.29 -0.85
CA VAL A 321 16.43 15.54 -0.08
C VAL A 321 16.42 15.21 1.40
N LYS A 322 17.47 15.64 2.12
CA LYS A 322 17.69 15.38 3.55
C LYS A 322 17.96 16.68 4.29
N ASP A 323 17.63 16.68 5.57
CA ASP A 323 18.09 17.71 6.48
C ASP A 323 19.61 17.67 6.64
N PRO A 324 20.28 18.81 6.78
CA PRO A 324 21.71 18.85 7.03
C PRO A 324 22.04 18.29 8.43
N GLU A 325 23.26 17.77 8.60
CA GLU A 325 23.71 17.24 9.90
C GLU A 325 23.79 18.35 10.97
N SER A 326 24.11 19.57 10.56
CA SER A 326 24.20 20.76 11.43
C SER A 326 23.39 21.89 10.81
N PRO A 327 22.07 21.90 11.01
CA PRO A 327 21.21 22.92 10.43
C PRO A 327 21.48 24.30 11.03
N LEU A 328 21.30 25.34 10.22
CA LEU A 328 21.26 26.71 10.69
C LEU A 328 19.96 26.93 11.48
N ASP A 329 20.06 27.57 12.63
CA ASP A 329 18.93 28.02 13.44
C ASP A 329 18.54 29.48 13.07
N GLY A 330 17.27 29.84 13.29
CA GLY A 330 16.80 31.22 13.15
C GLY A 330 16.61 31.65 11.71
N ILE A 331 15.80 30.89 10.95
CA ILE A 331 15.43 31.26 9.58
C ILE A 331 14.51 32.50 9.59
N GLU A 332 14.85 33.51 8.79
CA GLU A 332 14.04 34.71 8.59
C GLU A 332 13.80 34.95 7.11
N ASN A 333 12.64 35.53 6.80
CA ASN A 333 12.35 35.98 5.44
C ASN A 333 13.28 37.16 5.04
N GLY A 334 13.81 37.09 3.84
CA GLY A 334 14.69 38.11 3.31
C GLY A 334 14.88 37.99 1.81
N ARG A 335 16.01 38.46 1.35
CA ARG A 335 16.38 38.38 -0.06
C ARG A 335 16.54 36.94 -0.50
N LEU A 336 15.88 36.59 -1.61
CA LEU A 336 16.03 35.33 -2.32
C LEU A 336 16.93 35.52 -3.53
N ASP A 337 18.01 34.74 -3.61
CA ASP A 337 18.91 34.76 -4.78
C ASP A 337 18.89 33.38 -5.44
N TYR A 338 18.48 33.33 -6.69
CA TYR A 338 18.54 32.11 -7.51
C TYR A 338 19.83 32.18 -8.34
N ALA A 339 20.69 31.19 -8.15
CA ALA A 339 21.92 30.99 -8.89
C ALA A 339 22.01 29.52 -9.33
N ILE A 340 21.18 29.17 -10.32
CA ILE A 340 21.02 27.80 -10.83
C ILE A 340 21.71 27.74 -12.19
N ASP A 341 22.86 27.07 -12.25
CA ASP A 341 23.56 26.86 -13.52
C ASP A 341 22.89 25.75 -14.33
N TYR A 342 22.45 24.67 -13.62
CA TYR A 342 21.84 23.51 -14.26
C TYR A 342 20.93 22.74 -13.31
N PHE A 343 19.75 22.32 -13.82
CA PHE A 343 18.88 21.38 -13.16
C PHE A 343 18.18 20.46 -14.16
N ALA A 344 18.14 19.16 -13.85
CA ALA A 344 17.45 18.14 -14.61
C ALA A 344 16.55 17.29 -13.70
N PHE A 345 15.37 16.93 -14.19
CA PHE A 345 14.59 15.83 -13.64
C PHE A 345 15.10 14.52 -14.26
N GLU A 346 15.69 13.64 -13.45
CA GLU A 346 16.38 12.43 -13.95
C GLU A 346 17.43 12.82 -15.02
N ASP A 347 17.18 12.49 -16.28
CA ASP A 347 18.10 12.77 -17.41
C ASP A 347 17.59 13.92 -18.32
N GLU A 348 16.43 14.53 -18.02
CA GLU A 348 15.84 15.60 -18.84
C GLU A 348 16.24 16.99 -18.33
N GLU A 349 17.05 17.72 -19.13
CA GLU A 349 17.44 19.11 -18.83
C GLU A 349 16.19 19.98 -18.70
N THR A 350 15.96 20.54 -17.50
CA THR A 350 14.75 21.31 -17.21
C THR A 350 15.02 22.80 -17.01
N LEU A 351 16.14 23.15 -16.35
CA LEU A 351 16.53 24.55 -16.13
C LEU A 351 18.02 24.73 -16.40
N LYS A 352 18.36 25.88 -17.00
CA LYS A 352 19.72 26.26 -17.33
C LYS A 352 19.91 27.78 -17.24
N ASP A 353 21.01 28.18 -16.61
CA ASP A 353 21.43 29.58 -16.50
C ASP A 353 20.33 30.49 -15.93
N ILE A 354 19.79 30.14 -14.77
CA ILE A 354 18.75 30.88 -14.07
C ILE A 354 19.38 31.71 -12.96
N HIS A 355 19.52 33.03 -13.21
CA HIS A 355 20.11 33.98 -12.27
C HIS A 355 19.21 35.18 -12.09
N PHE A 356 18.68 35.36 -10.88
CA PHE A 356 17.93 36.57 -10.48
C PHE A 356 17.87 36.67 -8.95
N SER A 357 17.51 37.87 -8.49
CA SER A 357 17.32 38.18 -7.07
C SER A 357 15.93 38.77 -6.87
N LEU A 358 15.35 38.50 -5.72
CA LEU A 358 14.06 39.03 -5.28
C LEU A 358 14.24 39.56 -3.85
N GLU A 359 13.98 40.84 -3.66
CA GLU A 359 14.06 41.46 -2.33
C GLU A 359 12.83 41.10 -1.49
N LYS A 360 12.98 41.18 -0.16
CA LYS A 360 11.85 40.96 0.77
C LYS A 360 10.71 41.94 0.45
N GLY A 361 9.49 41.45 0.38
CA GLY A 361 8.30 42.25 0.12
C GLY A 361 7.97 42.42 -1.36
N GLN A 362 8.84 41.98 -2.28
CA GLN A 362 8.57 42.04 -3.71
C GLN A 362 7.65 40.90 -4.18
N THR A 363 6.90 41.19 -5.23
CA THR A 363 6.10 40.22 -5.98
C THR A 363 6.84 39.82 -7.26
N LEU A 364 7.06 38.49 -7.41
CA LEU A 364 7.62 37.89 -8.62
C LEU A 364 6.51 37.27 -9.47
N GLY A 365 6.44 37.69 -10.74
CA GLY A 365 5.62 37.06 -11.77
C GLY A 365 6.46 36.09 -12.62
N LEU A 366 6.09 34.83 -12.69
CA LEU A 366 6.70 33.82 -13.58
C LEU A 366 5.73 33.48 -14.70
N VAL A 367 6.08 33.83 -15.93
CA VAL A 367 5.23 33.62 -17.11
C VAL A 367 5.98 32.87 -18.21
N GLY A 368 5.27 32.30 -19.16
CA GLY A 368 5.84 31.54 -20.27
C GLY A 368 4.96 30.35 -20.68
N GLN A 369 5.33 29.69 -21.75
CA GLN A 369 4.60 28.55 -22.28
C GLN A 369 4.54 27.38 -21.29
N THR A 370 3.57 26.47 -21.49
CA THR A 370 3.54 25.21 -20.73
C THR A 370 4.83 24.42 -20.98
N GLY A 371 5.43 23.86 -19.93
CA GLY A 371 6.72 23.17 -20.02
C GLY A 371 7.96 24.06 -20.01
N SER A 372 7.83 25.38 -19.82
CA SER A 372 9.00 26.30 -19.80
C SER A 372 9.86 26.25 -18.53
N GLY A 373 9.46 25.47 -17.49
CA GLY A 373 10.24 25.32 -16.26
C GLY A 373 9.75 26.12 -15.04
N LYS A 374 8.63 26.86 -15.12
CA LYS A 374 8.08 27.68 -14.01
C LYS A 374 7.87 26.91 -12.71
N THR A 375 7.12 25.79 -12.79
CA THR A 375 6.87 24.93 -11.63
C THR A 375 8.13 24.26 -11.11
N ALA A 376 9.15 24.03 -11.97
CA ALA A 376 10.44 23.49 -11.52
C ALA A 376 11.15 24.46 -10.58
N LEU A 377 11.17 25.77 -10.89
CA LEU A 377 11.74 26.80 -10.00
C LEU A 377 11.08 26.80 -8.62
N ILE A 378 9.75 26.67 -8.57
CA ILE A 378 8.99 26.58 -7.30
C ILE A 378 9.36 25.31 -6.53
N LYS A 379 9.40 24.16 -7.19
CA LYS A 379 9.75 22.88 -6.55
C LYS A 379 11.16 22.89 -5.95
N LEU A 380 12.10 23.58 -6.58
CA LEU A 380 13.45 23.78 -6.05
C LEU A 380 13.45 24.67 -4.81
N LEU A 381 12.67 25.75 -4.77
CA LEU A 381 12.53 26.62 -3.60
C LEU A 381 11.91 25.86 -2.41
N LEU A 382 10.88 25.05 -2.68
CA LEU A 382 10.24 24.19 -1.68
C LEU A 382 11.13 23.00 -1.24
N ARG A 383 12.31 22.85 -1.85
CA ARG A 383 13.19 21.70 -1.68
C ARG A 383 12.43 20.38 -1.82
N GLU A 384 11.60 20.26 -2.87
CA GLU A 384 11.11 18.96 -3.33
C GLU A 384 12.22 18.18 -4.04
N HIS A 385 13.13 18.93 -4.67
CA HIS A 385 14.39 18.50 -5.27
C HIS A 385 15.50 19.48 -4.89
N ASP A 386 16.73 19.01 -4.80
CA ASP A 386 17.91 19.87 -4.67
C ASP A 386 18.48 20.19 -6.06
N VAL A 387 19.07 21.36 -6.22
CA VAL A 387 19.70 21.82 -7.46
C VAL A 387 20.92 20.96 -7.80
N ASN A 388 21.07 20.55 -9.08
CA ASN A 388 22.22 19.75 -9.51
C ASN A 388 23.52 20.57 -9.53
N GLN A 389 23.47 21.82 -10.10
CA GLN A 389 24.60 22.74 -10.14
C GLN A 389 24.12 24.14 -9.81
N GLY A 390 24.79 24.80 -8.87
CA GLY A 390 24.36 26.06 -8.31
C GLY A 390 23.62 25.92 -6.99
N ALA A 391 22.89 26.94 -6.58
CA ALA A 391 22.13 26.97 -5.33
C ALA A 391 21.03 28.05 -5.36
N ILE A 392 20.10 27.96 -4.42
CA ILE A 392 19.15 29.01 -4.07
C ILE A 392 19.57 29.51 -2.67
N TYR A 393 19.65 30.81 -2.50
CA TYR A 393 20.04 31.43 -1.24
C TYR A 393 18.88 32.20 -0.64
N LEU A 394 18.72 32.10 0.67
CA LEU A 394 17.84 32.96 1.46
C LEU A 394 18.69 33.71 2.47
N ASN A 395 18.67 35.05 2.41
CA ASN A 395 19.54 35.93 3.20
C ASN A 395 21.05 35.58 3.07
N GLY A 396 21.49 35.21 1.87
CA GLY A 396 22.87 34.82 1.59
C GLY A 396 23.28 33.42 2.05
N HIS A 397 22.39 32.67 2.66
CA HIS A 397 22.62 31.27 3.07
C HIS A 397 21.92 30.33 2.11
N ASP A 398 22.63 29.30 1.69
CA ASP A 398 22.04 28.22 0.89
C ASP A 398 20.84 27.57 1.61
N ILE A 399 19.70 27.45 0.93
CA ILE A 399 18.50 26.86 1.51
C ILE A 399 18.70 25.42 1.99
N ARG A 400 19.71 24.71 1.48
CA ARG A 400 20.10 23.35 1.92
C ARG A 400 20.72 23.34 3.32
N ALA A 401 21.14 24.48 3.84
CA ALA A 401 21.69 24.57 5.20
C ALA A 401 20.61 24.65 6.29
N TYR A 402 19.35 24.87 5.94
CA TYR A 402 18.23 24.90 6.88
C TYR A 402 17.53 23.54 6.97
N ARG A 403 16.83 23.29 8.10
CA ARG A 403 15.89 22.16 8.19
C ARG A 403 14.73 22.38 7.22
N LEU A 404 14.29 21.31 6.58
CA LEU A 404 13.14 21.38 5.66
C LEU A 404 11.88 21.94 6.33
N ALA A 405 11.62 21.54 7.58
CA ALA A 405 10.47 22.02 8.34
C ALA A 405 10.53 23.54 8.57
N ASP A 406 11.71 24.08 8.94
CA ASP A 406 11.91 25.51 9.20
C ASP A 406 11.79 26.31 7.90
N LEU A 407 12.43 25.86 6.83
CA LEU A 407 12.33 26.49 5.51
C LEU A 407 10.88 26.56 5.01
N ARG A 408 10.16 25.44 5.10
CA ARG A 408 8.77 25.35 4.63
C ARG A 408 7.79 26.09 5.52
N SER A 409 8.11 26.32 6.79
CA SER A 409 7.26 27.10 7.69
C SER A 409 7.15 28.59 7.30
N LEU A 410 8.13 29.12 6.56
CA LEU A 410 8.06 30.47 5.98
C LEU A 410 7.13 30.54 4.77
N MET A 411 6.77 29.41 4.17
CA MET A 411 6.15 29.34 2.86
C MET A 411 4.70 28.87 2.94
N GLY A 412 3.80 29.61 2.26
CA GLY A 412 2.47 29.14 1.91
C GLY A 412 2.45 28.75 0.44
N TYR A 413 2.10 27.54 0.12
CA TYR A 413 2.10 27.03 -1.25
C TYR A 413 0.72 26.60 -1.72
N VAL A 414 0.30 27.12 -2.85
CA VAL A 414 -0.90 26.70 -3.57
C VAL A 414 -0.47 26.02 -4.86
N PRO A 415 -0.53 24.68 -4.94
CA PRO A 415 -0.12 23.95 -6.14
C PRO A 415 -1.11 24.11 -7.29
N GLN A 416 -0.67 23.83 -8.51
CA GLN A 416 -1.50 23.81 -9.70
C GLN A 416 -2.65 22.80 -9.58
N ASP A 417 -2.36 21.58 -9.10
CA ASP A 417 -3.36 20.56 -8.80
C ASP A 417 -3.79 20.65 -7.32
N GLN A 418 -4.97 21.21 -7.07
CA GLN A 418 -5.48 21.40 -5.72
C GLN A 418 -6.01 20.10 -5.12
N PHE A 419 -5.44 19.69 -4.01
CA PHE A 419 -5.91 18.56 -3.23
C PHE A 419 -6.68 19.01 -1.99
N LEU A 420 -7.90 18.50 -1.83
CA LEU A 420 -8.72 18.70 -0.63
C LEU A 420 -8.99 17.34 0.02
N PHE A 421 -8.89 17.32 1.35
CA PHE A 421 -9.17 16.14 2.15
C PHE A 421 -10.69 15.91 2.26
N ALA A 422 -11.08 14.64 2.38
CA ALA A 422 -12.48 14.26 2.65
C ALA A 422 -12.83 14.58 4.12
N SER A 423 -12.97 15.87 4.42
CA SER A 423 -13.31 16.42 5.74
C SER A 423 -14.15 17.69 5.56
N SER A 424 -14.46 18.41 6.62
CA SER A 424 -15.16 19.69 6.54
C SER A 424 -14.34 20.74 5.80
N ILE A 425 -15.00 21.77 5.25
CA ILE A 425 -14.32 22.94 4.68
C ILE A 425 -13.44 23.60 5.74
N LEU A 426 -13.94 23.71 6.98
CA LEU A 426 -13.22 24.27 8.13
C LEU A 426 -11.89 23.54 8.36
N ASP A 427 -11.92 22.19 8.45
CA ASP A 427 -10.72 21.37 8.66
C ASP A 427 -9.74 21.48 7.50
N ASN A 428 -10.27 21.58 6.27
CA ASN A 428 -9.42 21.76 5.10
C ASN A 428 -8.67 23.09 5.14
N ILE A 429 -9.29 24.18 5.59
CA ILE A 429 -8.65 25.50 5.69
C ILE A 429 -7.65 25.51 6.85
N ARG A 430 -8.00 24.95 8.02
CA ARG A 430 -7.15 24.85 9.20
C ARG A 430 -6.09 23.74 9.14
N PHE A 431 -5.89 23.12 8.01
CA PHE A 431 -5.02 21.93 7.89
C PHE A 431 -3.61 22.12 8.44
N GLY A 432 -3.03 23.31 8.29
CA GLY A 432 -1.69 23.63 8.77
C GLY A 432 -1.62 23.90 10.29
N ASP A 433 -2.70 24.38 10.88
CA ASP A 433 -2.84 24.64 12.33
C ASP A 433 -4.33 24.52 12.73
N PRO A 434 -4.75 23.38 13.28
CA PRO A 434 -6.15 23.13 13.69
C PRO A 434 -6.65 24.07 14.80
N ASP A 435 -5.75 24.66 15.58
CA ASP A 435 -6.09 25.48 16.76
C ASP A 435 -6.37 26.95 16.41
N LEU A 436 -6.20 27.36 15.17
CA LEU A 436 -6.47 28.72 14.70
C LEU A 436 -7.93 29.12 14.99
N PRO A 437 -8.20 30.38 15.42
CA PRO A 437 -9.53 30.86 15.70
C PRO A 437 -10.38 30.96 14.43
N PHE A 438 -11.70 30.87 14.56
CA PHE A 438 -12.60 30.96 13.41
C PHE A 438 -12.48 32.30 12.68
N SER A 439 -12.14 33.39 13.38
CA SER A 439 -11.89 34.71 12.77
C SER A 439 -10.77 34.67 11.71
N ALA A 440 -9.70 33.89 11.94
CA ALA A 440 -8.64 33.72 10.95
C ALA A 440 -9.12 32.96 9.70
N VAL A 441 -10.01 31.96 9.88
CA VAL A 441 -10.64 31.24 8.76
C VAL A 441 -11.51 32.20 7.94
N GLU A 442 -12.30 33.03 8.62
CA GLU A 442 -13.18 34.01 7.99
C GLU A 442 -12.37 35.03 7.17
N GLU A 443 -11.27 35.55 7.74
CA GLU A 443 -10.38 36.48 7.06
C GLU A 443 -9.72 35.83 5.82
N ALA A 444 -9.12 34.65 5.96
CA ALA A 444 -8.48 33.94 4.86
C ALA A 444 -9.46 33.62 3.71
N THR A 445 -10.71 33.26 4.03
CA THR A 445 -11.72 33.00 3.01
C THR A 445 -12.24 34.25 2.32
N LYS A 446 -12.27 35.38 3.01
CA LYS A 446 -12.57 36.68 2.41
C LYS A 446 -11.45 37.13 1.47
N LEU A 447 -10.19 36.98 1.88
CA LEU A 447 -9.04 37.29 1.03
C LEU A 447 -9.04 36.46 -0.26
N ALA A 448 -9.38 35.17 -0.17
CA ALA A 448 -9.48 34.28 -1.31
C ALA A 448 -10.81 34.34 -2.07
N GLN A 449 -11.70 35.28 -1.72
CA GLN A 449 -13.01 35.49 -2.37
C GLN A 449 -13.90 34.24 -2.41
N VAL A 450 -13.88 33.39 -1.36
CA VAL A 450 -14.68 32.14 -1.29
C VAL A 450 -15.66 32.13 -0.12
N TYR A 451 -15.62 33.13 0.75
CA TYR A 451 -16.45 33.22 1.95
C TYR A 451 -17.95 33.15 1.65
N GLN A 452 -18.42 33.89 0.64
CA GLN A 452 -19.84 33.91 0.27
C GLN A 452 -20.30 32.58 -0.32
N ASP A 453 -19.46 31.92 -1.13
CA ASP A 453 -19.75 30.58 -1.64
C ASP A 453 -19.96 29.57 -0.51
N ILE A 454 -19.09 29.62 0.51
CA ILE A 454 -19.17 28.71 1.66
C ILE A 454 -20.46 28.99 2.45
N GLN A 455 -20.78 30.25 2.69
CA GLN A 455 -22.00 30.63 3.41
C GLN A 455 -23.29 30.23 2.69
N ALA A 456 -23.29 30.18 1.36
CA ALA A 456 -24.40 29.70 0.57
C ALA A 456 -24.59 28.17 0.59
N MET A 457 -23.62 27.41 1.12
CA MET A 457 -23.75 25.97 1.26
C MET A 457 -24.63 25.58 2.44
N PRO A 458 -25.36 24.44 2.37
CA PRO A 458 -26.37 24.08 3.39
C PRO A 458 -25.82 23.96 4.82
N GLN A 459 -24.53 23.62 4.98
CA GLN A 459 -23.86 23.46 6.27
C GLN A 459 -22.72 24.47 6.46
N GLY A 460 -22.58 25.46 5.54
CA GLY A 460 -21.52 26.46 5.61
C GLY A 460 -20.13 25.83 5.73
N PHE A 461 -19.33 26.27 6.69
CA PHE A 461 -17.97 25.77 6.94
C PHE A 461 -17.91 24.31 7.40
N GLU A 462 -18.99 23.76 7.97
CA GLU A 462 -19.08 22.35 8.37
C GLU A 462 -19.46 21.42 7.20
N THR A 463 -19.63 21.97 6.00
CA THR A 463 -19.90 21.16 4.81
C THR A 463 -18.75 20.18 4.57
N VAL A 464 -19.07 18.88 4.62
CA VAL A 464 -18.10 17.81 4.33
C VAL A 464 -17.97 17.66 2.83
N ILE A 465 -16.75 17.82 2.33
CA ILE A 465 -16.43 17.65 0.91
C ILE A 465 -16.02 16.21 0.62
N GLY A 466 -16.47 15.68 -0.52
CA GLY A 466 -16.10 14.34 -0.96
C GLY A 466 -14.62 14.19 -1.28
N GLU A 467 -14.18 12.96 -1.57
CA GLU A 467 -12.79 12.68 -1.94
C GLU A 467 -12.32 13.62 -3.07
N LYS A 468 -11.17 14.25 -2.87
CA LYS A 468 -10.57 15.23 -3.81
C LYS A 468 -11.49 16.41 -4.15
N GLY A 469 -12.46 16.74 -3.27
CA GLY A 469 -13.37 17.88 -3.47
C GLY A 469 -14.37 17.71 -4.63
N VAL A 470 -14.82 16.51 -4.93
CA VAL A 470 -15.70 16.20 -6.09
C VAL A 470 -16.98 17.05 -6.10
N SER A 471 -17.47 17.51 -4.94
CA SER A 471 -18.68 18.33 -4.82
C SER A 471 -18.50 19.82 -5.11
N LEU A 472 -17.26 20.27 -5.38
CA LEU A 472 -16.92 21.68 -5.59
C LEU A 472 -16.53 21.96 -7.04
N SER A 473 -16.80 23.18 -7.51
CA SER A 473 -16.30 23.67 -8.80
C SER A 473 -14.76 23.83 -8.77
N GLY A 474 -14.12 23.86 -9.94
CA GLY A 474 -12.67 24.09 -10.05
C GLY A 474 -12.22 25.37 -9.35
N GLY A 475 -12.92 26.48 -9.60
CA GLY A 475 -12.60 27.77 -8.97
C GLY A 475 -12.84 27.76 -7.44
N GLN A 476 -13.85 27.05 -6.94
CA GLN A 476 -14.05 26.91 -5.49
C GLN A 476 -12.90 26.11 -4.84
N LYS A 477 -12.44 25.02 -5.48
CA LYS A 477 -11.28 24.25 -5.01
C LYS A 477 -10.02 25.11 -4.94
N GLN A 478 -9.74 25.90 -5.98
CA GLN A 478 -8.60 26.81 -6.02
C GLN A 478 -8.65 27.81 -4.88
N ARG A 479 -9.79 28.50 -4.71
CA ARG A 479 -9.96 29.52 -3.67
C ARG A 479 -9.89 28.93 -2.25
N LEU A 480 -10.36 27.71 -2.04
CA LEU A 480 -10.19 26.99 -0.75
C LEU A 480 -8.71 26.62 -0.48
N ALA A 481 -8.01 26.15 -1.51
CA ALA A 481 -6.57 25.88 -1.39
C ALA A 481 -5.76 27.17 -1.11
N MET A 482 -6.16 28.30 -1.70
CA MET A 482 -5.60 29.62 -1.38
C MET A 482 -5.88 30.02 0.07
N SER A 483 -7.12 29.85 0.56
CA SER A 483 -7.46 30.12 1.96
C SER A 483 -6.60 29.32 2.92
N ARG A 484 -6.35 28.03 2.63
CA ARG A 484 -5.46 27.13 3.39
C ARG A 484 -4.02 27.66 3.46
N ALA A 485 -3.52 28.20 2.36
CA ALA A 485 -2.15 28.74 2.31
C ALA A 485 -2.06 30.12 3.01
N MET A 486 -3.10 30.94 2.89
CA MET A 486 -3.12 32.31 3.43
C MET A 486 -3.38 32.37 4.92
N ILE A 487 -4.12 31.39 5.50
CA ILE A 487 -4.50 31.41 6.92
C ILE A 487 -3.30 31.41 7.85
N LEU A 488 -2.18 30.80 7.45
CA LEU A 488 -0.92 30.78 8.19
C LEU A 488 -0.15 32.11 8.09
N ASN A 489 -0.65 33.04 7.29
CA ASN A 489 -0.01 34.34 7.02
C ASN A 489 1.49 34.22 6.70
N PRO A 490 1.89 33.36 5.75
CA PRO A 490 3.28 33.00 5.49
C PRO A 490 4.10 34.20 5.04
N ASP A 491 5.40 34.18 5.27
CA ASP A 491 6.31 35.23 4.82
C ASP A 491 6.54 35.21 3.30
N ILE A 492 6.50 34.00 2.71
CA ILE A 492 6.61 33.78 1.27
C ILE A 492 5.33 33.05 0.81
N LEU A 493 4.51 33.67 -0.01
CA LEU A 493 3.35 33.04 -0.62
C LEU A 493 3.64 32.65 -2.05
N ILE A 494 3.40 31.40 -2.40
CA ILE A 494 3.63 30.85 -3.73
C ILE A 494 2.29 30.39 -4.32
N LEU A 495 1.90 30.98 -5.44
CA LEU A 495 0.69 30.69 -6.19
C LEU A 495 1.08 30.06 -7.54
N ASP A 496 1.02 28.73 -7.65
CA ASP A 496 1.42 28.02 -8.88
C ASP A 496 0.17 27.75 -9.75
N ASP A 497 -0.02 28.58 -10.78
CA ASP A 497 -1.16 28.57 -11.73
C ASP A 497 -2.52 28.45 -11.03
N SER A 498 -2.62 29.00 -9.83
CA SER A 498 -3.76 28.79 -8.92
C SER A 498 -4.91 29.77 -9.15
N LEU A 499 -4.85 30.62 -10.17
CA LEU A 499 -5.88 31.57 -10.58
C LEU A 499 -6.54 31.18 -11.92
N SER A 500 -6.10 30.14 -12.59
CA SER A 500 -6.51 29.76 -13.96
C SER A 500 -7.99 29.37 -14.09
N ALA A 501 -8.60 28.80 -13.04
CA ALA A 501 -10.01 28.38 -13.03
C ALA A 501 -10.94 29.42 -12.35
N VAL A 502 -10.43 30.62 -12.06
CA VAL A 502 -11.19 31.71 -11.46
C VAL A 502 -11.57 32.73 -12.56
N ASP A 503 -12.75 33.33 -12.46
CA ASP A 503 -13.17 34.39 -13.37
C ASP A 503 -12.36 35.67 -13.18
N ALA A 504 -12.26 36.50 -14.22
CA ALA A 504 -11.40 37.68 -14.24
C ALA A 504 -11.71 38.70 -13.13
N LYS A 505 -12.97 38.86 -12.74
CA LYS A 505 -13.39 39.78 -11.68
C LYS A 505 -12.91 39.30 -10.31
N THR A 506 -13.08 38.01 -10.04
CA THR A 506 -12.62 37.38 -8.79
C THR A 506 -11.10 37.31 -8.72
N GLU A 507 -10.41 37.02 -9.85
CA GLU A 507 -8.94 37.06 -9.97
C GLU A 507 -8.42 38.46 -9.59
N PHE A 508 -8.98 39.51 -10.18
CA PHE A 508 -8.59 40.89 -9.86
C PHE A 508 -8.74 41.23 -8.38
N ALA A 509 -9.89 40.86 -7.78
CA ALA A 509 -10.17 41.11 -6.36
C ALA A 509 -9.19 40.35 -5.43
N ILE A 510 -8.79 39.11 -5.78
CA ILE A 510 -7.79 38.33 -5.03
C ILE A 510 -6.42 39.03 -5.10
N ILE A 511 -5.99 39.42 -6.29
CA ILE A 511 -4.69 40.08 -6.49
C ILE A 511 -4.64 41.43 -5.74
N ASP A 512 -5.70 42.21 -5.78
CA ASP A 512 -5.79 43.48 -5.06
C ASP A 512 -5.74 43.27 -3.54
N ASN A 513 -6.45 42.28 -3.00
CA ASN A 513 -6.35 41.88 -1.60
C ASN A 513 -4.92 41.49 -1.21
N LEU A 514 -4.24 40.71 -2.06
CA LEU A 514 -2.85 40.30 -1.81
C LEU A 514 -1.91 41.49 -1.79
N LYS A 515 -2.05 42.41 -2.72
CA LYS A 515 -1.25 43.63 -2.80
C LYS A 515 -1.41 44.52 -1.56
N GLU A 516 -2.63 44.62 -1.03
CA GLU A 516 -2.88 45.42 0.17
C GLU A 516 -2.34 44.78 1.45
N THR A 517 -2.56 43.46 1.60
CA THR A 517 -2.26 42.73 2.84
C THR A 517 -0.83 42.22 2.95
N ARG A 518 -0.06 42.20 1.84
CA ARG A 518 1.28 41.55 1.79
C ARG A 518 2.42 42.52 1.41
N LYS A 519 2.30 43.79 1.69
CA LYS A 519 3.31 44.85 1.30
C LYS A 519 4.74 44.54 1.77
N ASP A 520 4.89 43.90 2.94
CA ASP A 520 6.20 43.55 3.52
C ASP A 520 6.53 42.04 3.38
N LYS A 521 5.76 41.30 2.58
CA LYS A 521 5.87 39.84 2.42
C LYS A 521 6.04 39.47 0.95
N THR A 522 6.92 38.53 0.71
CA THR A 522 7.26 38.11 -0.65
C THR A 522 6.11 37.27 -1.25
N THR A 523 5.79 37.53 -2.51
CA THR A 523 4.78 36.75 -3.24
C THR A 523 5.35 36.26 -4.58
N ILE A 524 5.16 35.00 -4.91
CA ILE A 524 5.59 34.41 -6.20
C ILE A 524 4.33 33.89 -6.89
N ILE A 525 4.06 34.36 -8.10
CA ILE A 525 2.89 34.01 -8.88
C ILE A 525 3.34 33.42 -10.21
N THR A 526 3.00 32.16 -10.48
CA THR A 526 3.08 31.64 -11.84
C THR A 526 1.73 31.78 -12.50
N ALA A 527 1.71 32.24 -13.72
CA ALA A 527 0.48 32.46 -14.45
C ALA A 527 0.62 32.17 -15.94
N HIS A 528 -0.46 31.68 -16.52
CA HIS A 528 -0.68 31.64 -17.97
C HIS A 528 -1.39 32.89 -18.46
N ARG A 529 -2.23 33.52 -17.61
CA ARG A 529 -2.86 34.83 -17.88
C ARG A 529 -1.94 35.92 -17.36
N LEU A 530 -1.53 36.81 -18.25
CA LEU A 530 -0.63 37.92 -17.89
C LEU A 530 -1.29 38.95 -16.96
N SER A 531 -2.63 39.03 -16.94
CA SER A 531 -3.41 39.85 -15.99
C SER A 531 -3.02 39.61 -14.52
N ALA A 532 -2.71 38.38 -14.16
CA ALA A 532 -2.33 38.02 -12.80
C ALA A 532 -0.98 38.60 -12.33
N VAL A 533 -0.09 38.99 -13.23
CA VAL A 533 1.27 39.44 -12.93
C VAL A 533 1.57 40.89 -13.34
N VAL A 534 0.58 41.61 -13.89
CA VAL A 534 0.75 43.01 -14.32
C VAL A 534 1.31 43.91 -13.20
N HIS A 535 0.99 43.62 -11.95
CA HIS A 535 1.39 44.38 -10.78
C HIS A 535 2.66 43.85 -10.08
N ALA A 536 3.31 42.85 -10.67
CA ALA A 536 4.52 42.27 -10.08
C ALA A 536 5.71 43.26 -10.22
N ASP A 537 6.55 43.30 -9.16
CA ASP A 537 7.76 44.14 -9.13
C ASP A 537 8.84 43.62 -10.09
N LEU A 538 8.83 42.30 -10.31
CA LEU A 538 9.70 41.62 -11.26
C LEU A 538 8.90 40.55 -12.00
N ILE A 539 8.93 40.60 -13.33
CA ILE A 539 8.34 39.56 -14.18
C ILE A 539 9.48 38.87 -14.93
N LEU A 540 9.48 37.54 -14.89
CA LEU A 540 10.41 36.69 -15.63
C LEU A 540 9.64 35.90 -16.68
N VAL A 541 10.04 36.05 -17.93
CA VAL A 541 9.50 35.24 -19.04
C VAL A 541 10.41 34.03 -19.25
N MET A 542 9.84 32.86 -19.08
CA MET A 542 10.57 31.60 -19.22
C MET A 542 10.26 30.89 -20.53
N GLN A 543 11.31 30.41 -21.21
CA GLN A 543 11.19 29.55 -22.38
C GLN A 543 12.30 28.49 -22.38
N ASN A 544 11.94 27.23 -22.61
CA ASN A 544 12.89 26.11 -22.67
C ASN A 544 13.89 26.08 -21.49
N GLY A 545 13.41 26.31 -20.28
CA GLY A 545 14.23 26.27 -19.06
C GLY A 545 15.14 27.47 -18.83
N GLN A 546 15.01 28.56 -19.60
CA GLN A 546 15.83 29.78 -19.48
C GLN A 546 14.94 31.01 -19.32
N ILE A 547 15.51 32.08 -18.75
CA ILE A 547 14.87 33.39 -18.68
C ILE A 547 15.22 34.15 -19.98
N ILE A 548 14.20 34.46 -20.80
CA ILE A 548 14.39 35.17 -22.07
C ILE A 548 14.10 36.65 -21.96
N GLU A 549 13.19 37.07 -21.06
CA GLU A 549 12.88 38.48 -20.80
C GLU A 549 12.71 38.67 -19.28
N ARG A 550 13.08 39.84 -18.77
CA ARG A 550 12.88 40.24 -17.38
C ARG A 550 12.66 41.74 -17.26
N GLY A 551 11.83 42.16 -16.34
CA GLY A 551 11.51 43.55 -16.05
C GLY A 551 10.16 43.73 -15.41
N THR A 552 9.71 44.97 -15.27
CA THR A 552 8.34 45.31 -14.90
C THR A 552 7.39 45.15 -16.09
N HIS A 553 6.10 45.22 -15.85
CA HIS A 553 5.08 45.18 -16.91
C HIS A 553 5.35 46.24 -18.01
N GLU A 554 5.64 47.49 -17.62
CA GLU A 554 5.88 48.60 -18.54
C GLU A 554 7.15 48.39 -19.36
N GLU A 555 8.23 47.92 -18.72
CA GLU A 555 9.51 47.63 -19.38
C GLU A 555 9.36 46.51 -20.42
N LEU A 556 8.63 45.43 -20.05
CA LEU A 556 8.42 44.30 -20.95
C LEU A 556 7.48 44.61 -22.13
N LEU A 557 6.51 45.51 -21.95
CA LEU A 557 5.70 46.02 -23.06
C LEU A 557 6.55 46.86 -24.03
N ALA A 558 7.51 47.65 -23.51
CA ALA A 558 8.40 48.47 -24.32
C ALA A 558 9.43 47.64 -25.12
N LEU A 559 9.76 46.42 -24.68
CA LEU A 559 10.66 45.49 -25.39
C LEU A 559 10.05 44.87 -26.64
N ASP A 560 8.71 44.92 -26.79
CA ASP A 560 7.96 44.32 -27.90
C ASP A 560 8.29 42.82 -28.15
N GLY A 561 8.67 42.10 -27.09
CA GLY A 561 9.05 40.70 -27.08
C GLY A 561 7.87 39.75 -26.92
N TRP A 562 8.15 38.55 -26.43
CA TRP A 562 7.14 37.51 -26.19
C TRP A 562 6.05 38.01 -25.23
N TYR A 563 6.44 38.73 -24.18
CA TYR A 563 5.48 39.24 -23.18
C TYR A 563 4.49 40.23 -23.83
N ALA A 564 4.97 41.19 -24.58
CA ALA A 564 4.13 42.22 -25.20
C ALA A 564 3.15 41.59 -26.21
N GLN A 565 3.63 40.68 -27.06
CA GLN A 565 2.82 40.01 -28.08
C GLN A 565 1.74 39.15 -27.42
N THR A 566 2.09 38.40 -26.35
CA THR A 566 1.14 37.56 -25.63
C THR A 566 0.09 38.41 -24.89
N TYR A 567 0.50 39.52 -24.29
CA TYR A 567 -0.41 40.45 -23.60
C TYR A 567 -1.42 41.04 -24.58
N GLN A 568 -0.99 41.50 -25.74
CA GLN A 568 -1.88 42.02 -26.78
C GLN A 568 -2.86 40.98 -27.27
N SER A 569 -2.42 39.75 -27.49
CA SER A 569 -3.29 38.64 -27.89
C SER A 569 -4.37 38.35 -26.85
N GLN A 570 -3.99 38.26 -25.56
CA GLN A 570 -4.93 38.04 -24.47
C GLN A 570 -5.93 39.17 -24.28
N GLN A 571 -5.50 40.44 -24.46
CA GLN A 571 -6.39 41.61 -24.42
C GLN A 571 -7.42 41.60 -25.58
N LEU A 572 -7.02 41.14 -26.76
CA LEU A 572 -7.95 41.01 -27.90
C LEU A 572 -8.96 39.89 -27.69
N GLU A 573 -8.56 38.78 -27.05
CA GLU A 573 -9.48 37.69 -26.69
C GLU A 573 -10.51 38.16 -25.67
N MET A 574 -10.09 38.85 -24.59
CA MET A 574 -11.01 39.39 -23.57
C MET A 574 -12.04 40.36 -24.18
N LYS A 575 -11.61 41.27 -25.04
CA LYS A 575 -12.55 42.19 -25.71
C LYS A 575 -13.57 41.48 -26.60
N ARG A 576 -13.18 40.39 -27.24
CA ARG A 576 -14.11 39.59 -28.07
C ARG A 576 -15.12 38.80 -27.22
N GLU A 577 -14.74 38.38 -26.02
CA GLU A 577 -15.66 37.72 -25.07
C GLU A 577 -16.65 38.73 -24.51
N ASP A 578 -16.22 39.93 -24.13
CA ASP A 578 -17.11 41.01 -23.64
C ASP A 578 -18.08 41.50 -24.73
N ASP A 579 -17.67 41.54 -26.01
CA ASP A 579 -18.55 41.92 -27.12
C ASP A 579 -19.54 40.82 -27.54
N ALA A 580 -19.34 39.56 -27.06
CA ALA A 580 -20.19 38.41 -27.37
C ALA A 580 -21.23 38.07 -26.27
N GLU A 581 -21.09 38.64 -25.05
CA GLU A 581 -22.09 38.61 -24.00
C GLU A 581 -23.07 39.82 -24.13
#